data_f3af0ff874b81cdb9c96f219adcb899f
#
_entry.id   f3af0ff874b81cdb9c96f219adcb899f
#
_cell.length_a   1.000
_cell.length_b   1.000
_cell.length_c   1.000
_cell.angle_alpha   90.00
_cell.angle_beta   90.00
_cell.angle_gamma   90.00
#
_symmetry.space_group_name_H-M   'P 1'
#
loop_
_entity.id
_entity.type
_entity.pdbx_description
1 polymer ?
#
loop_
_entity_poly.entity_id
_entity_poly.type
_entity_poly.pdbx_seq_one_letter_code
_entity_poly.pdbx_strand_id
1 'polypeptide(L)'
;MKIAIIRQKFVLYGGAEQFVQGYIHQLAEAGHDIHIFASQWSPSNHPNIHFHHVPSFKVNAFIRTLSFAWFAARAVGKESFDIIQSHEKTWKQNVYRVGDGCHKEWLEQRKRFIPALKGFFLSYNPFHQLILKLEKNLFESGQCRKFIAISQMVKINILKHYHCSQEDISVVYNGVDLIRFHPDNRSKRRASIREELKLPEKSILILFVGSGFERKGLKTLLLATQHFSSEDWRLLIVGKGKWNKYIKFAPENIRNRIVYKEPTPDIEKYYSAADIFVLPSIYEPFGNANLEALASGLPVITTRHCGSADIIQHGQDGLIVETPESSKEIADNINKLFDPVLRESMGQNGRALAEKFSVKKNTFEMLKTYQEIIATQEK
;
A
#
# COMPACT_ATOMS: atom_id res chain seq x y z
N MET A 1 14.73 -14.34 18.94
CA MET A 1 15.26 -14.50 17.59
C MET A 1 16.08 -13.28 17.22
N LYS A 2 17.17 -13.48 16.47
CA LYS A 2 17.94 -12.42 15.83
C LYS A 2 17.47 -12.25 14.40
N ILE A 3 16.85 -11.10 14.09
CA ILE A 3 16.13 -10.89 12.84
C ILE A 3 16.78 -9.74 12.06
N ALA A 4 17.22 -10.01 10.82
CA ALA A 4 17.66 -8.99 9.88
C ALA A 4 16.48 -8.54 8.99
N ILE A 5 16.27 -7.22 8.88
CA ILE A 5 15.26 -6.62 8.00
C ILE A 5 15.96 -5.73 6.98
N ILE A 6 15.81 -6.06 5.71
CA ILE A 6 16.42 -5.33 4.59
C ILE A 6 15.36 -4.45 3.94
N ARG A 7 15.59 -3.11 3.95
CA ARG A 7 14.76 -2.15 3.24
C ARG A 7 15.58 -0.93 2.81
N GLN A 8 15.46 -0.50 1.54
CA GLN A 8 16.31 0.55 0.99
C GLN A 8 16.10 1.90 1.67
N LYS A 9 14.86 2.28 1.92
CA LYS A 9 14.52 3.56 2.53
C LYS A 9 13.42 3.39 3.56
N PHE A 10 13.59 4.15 4.63
CA PHE A 10 12.58 4.36 5.64
C PHE A 10 12.25 5.86 5.66
N VAL A 11 11.10 6.23 5.10
CA VAL A 11 10.60 7.61 5.11
C VAL A 11 9.37 7.70 5.98
N LEU A 12 9.29 8.76 6.79
CA LEU A 12 8.20 8.99 7.75
C LEU A 12 6.81 9.20 7.12
N TYR A 13 6.71 9.25 5.77
CA TYR A 13 5.52 9.71 5.05
C TYR A 13 4.98 8.66 4.06
N GLY A 14 4.70 7.45 4.49
CA GLY A 14 4.08 6.46 3.61
C GLY A 14 3.35 5.39 4.42
N GLY A 15 2.15 5.00 4.00
CA GLY A 15 1.38 3.96 4.72
C GLY A 15 2.14 2.64 4.84
N ALA A 16 2.94 2.27 3.83
CA ALA A 16 3.78 1.09 3.89
C ALA A 16 4.95 1.24 4.87
N GLU A 17 5.55 2.42 4.94
CA GLU A 17 6.67 2.73 5.83
C GLU A 17 6.22 2.80 7.29
N GLN A 18 5.10 3.46 7.57
CA GLN A 18 4.52 3.51 8.93
C GLN A 18 4.12 2.13 9.43
N PHE A 19 3.52 1.33 8.55
CA PHE A 19 3.20 -0.06 8.88
C PHE A 19 4.45 -0.87 9.26
N VAL A 20 5.53 -0.79 8.46
CA VAL A 20 6.79 -1.54 8.74
C VAL A 20 7.44 -1.04 10.02
N GLN A 21 7.38 0.25 10.33
CA GLN A 21 7.90 0.80 11.58
C GLN A 21 7.13 0.25 12.80
N GLY A 22 5.79 0.28 12.77
CA GLY A 22 4.96 -0.30 13.83
C GLY A 22 5.23 -1.80 14.05
N TYR A 23 5.37 -2.54 12.97
CA TYR A 23 5.72 -3.96 12.99
C TYR A 23 7.10 -4.22 13.64
N ILE A 24 8.14 -3.44 13.27
CA ILE A 24 9.49 -3.56 13.83
C ILE A 24 9.49 -3.28 15.34
N HIS A 25 8.78 -2.24 15.77
CA HIS A 25 8.66 -1.93 17.20
C HIS A 25 7.97 -3.06 17.97
N GLN A 26 6.89 -3.63 17.44
CA GLN A 26 6.23 -4.76 18.10
C GLN A 26 7.10 -6.01 18.20
N LEU A 27 7.94 -6.29 17.20
CA LEU A 27 8.92 -7.37 17.28
C LEU A 27 9.97 -7.11 18.38
N ALA A 28 10.46 -5.88 18.48
CA ALA A 28 11.44 -5.50 19.50
C ALA A 28 10.85 -5.53 20.91
N GLU A 29 9.60 -5.05 21.08
CA GLU A 29 8.84 -5.15 22.34
C GLU A 29 8.57 -6.62 22.76
N ALA A 30 8.42 -7.52 21.79
CA ALA A 30 8.31 -8.96 22.01
C ALA A 30 9.65 -9.62 22.36
N GLY A 31 10.74 -8.84 22.57
CA GLY A 31 12.05 -9.32 23.01
C GLY A 31 12.92 -9.89 21.87
N HIS A 32 12.60 -9.61 20.61
CA HIS A 32 13.44 -10.01 19.48
C HIS A 32 14.54 -8.97 19.21
N ASP A 33 15.71 -9.45 18.78
CA ASP A 33 16.87 -8.64 18.41
C ASP A 33 16.79 -8.27 16.92
N ILE A 34 16.53 -7.00 16.62
CA ILE A 34 16.19 -6.52 15.27
C ILE A 34 17.34 -5.74 14.66
N HIS A 35 17.86 -6.21 13.55
CA HIS A 35 18.93 -5.59 12.79
C HIS A 35 18.38 -5.04 11.47
N ILE A 36 18.39 -3.72 11.30
CA ILE A 36 17.83 -3.03 10.12
C ILE A 36 18.96 -2.66 9.17
N PHE A 37 18.91 -3.18 7.96
CA PHE A 37 19.84 -2.90 6.87
C PHE A 37 19.20 -1.95 5.87
N ALA A 38 19.57 -0.66 5.93
CA ALA A 38 18.95 0.36 5.07
C ALA A 38 19.93 1.46 4.66
N SER A 39 19.66 2.15 3.53
CA SER A 39 20.42 3.33 3.13
C SER A 39 20.01 4.60 3.88
N GLN A 40 18.77 4.65 4.36
CA GLN A 40 18.23 5.75 5.16
C GLN A 40 17.24 5.19 6.18
N TRP A 41 17.37 5.63 7.43
CA TRP A 41 16.55 5.21 8.54
C TRP A 41 16.33 6.36 9.53
N SER A 42 15.16 6.44 10.13
CA SER A 42 14.93 7.32 11.29
C SER A 42 15.41 6.63 12.55
N PRO A 43 16.25 7.28 13.38
CA PRO A 43 16.76 6.68 14.61
C PRO A 43 15.64 6.14 15.51
N SER A 44 15.86 4.98 16.11
CA SER A 44 15.05 4.41 17.19
C SER A 44 15.90 4.32 18.44
N ASN A 45 15.33 4.69 19.58
CA ASN A 45 15.99 4.57 20.89
C ASN A 45 15.71 3.21 21.58
N HIS A 46 15.05 2.27 20.89
CA HIS A 46 14.75 0.95 21.45
C HIS A 46 16.01 0.10 21.51
N PRO A 47 16.36 -0.49 22.69
CA PRO A 47 17.63 -1.22 22.89
C PRO A 47 17.80 -2.43 21.96
N ASN A 48 16.70 -3.06 21.54
CA ASN A 48 16.71 -4.23 20.67
C ASN A 48 16.60 -3.87 19.16
N ILE A 49 16.83 -2.61 18.77
CA ILE A 49 16.80 -2.19 17.36
C ILE A 49 18.16 -1.61 16.97
N HIS A 50 18.85 -2.31 16.07
CA HIS A 50 20.19 -1.97 15.62
C HIS A 50 20.16 -1.55 14.14
N PHE A 51 20.73 -0.40 13.83
CA PHE A 51 20.79 0.11 12.46
C PHE A 51 22.14 -0.17 11.81
N HIS A 52 22.11 -0.76 10.61
CA HIS A 52 23.25 -1.00 9.76
C HIS A 52 23.09 -0.21 8.45
N HIS A 53 23.97 0.77 8.24
CA HIS A 53 23.95 1.54 7.01
C HIS A 53 24.39 0.69 5.81
N VAL A 54 23.55 0.64 4.78
CA VAL A 54 23.83 0.00 3.49
C VAL A 54 24.00 1.07 2.42
N PRO A 55 25.19 1.19 1.81
CA PRO A 55 25.41 2.15 0.74
C PRO A 55 24.51 1.91 -0.47
N SER A 56 24.11 2.98 -1.16
CA SER A 56 23.47 2.90 -2.47
C SER A 56 23.87 4.09 -3.32
N PHE A 57 24.25 3.85 -4.57
CA PHE A 57 24.67 4.93 -5.47
C PHE A 57 23.46 5.66 -6.06
N LYS A 58 23.36 6.96 -5.83
CA LYS A 58 22.18 7.79 -6.18
C LYS A 58 22.22 8.35 -7.62
N VAL A 59 22.87 7.68 -8.57
CA VAL A 59 23.01 8.14 -9.96
C VAL A 59 21.66 8.08 -10.70
N ASN A 60 21.07 6.90 -10.74
CA ASN A 60 19.74 6.67 -11.31
C ASN A 60 19.07 5.46 -10.61
N ALA A 61 17.80 5.16 -10.97
CA ALA A 61 17.06 4.07 -10.34
C ALA A 61 17.71 2.70 -10.55
N PHE A 62 18.26 2.43 -11.74
CA PHE A 62 18.92 1.17 -12.07
C PHE A 62 20.16 0.94 -11.18
N ILE A 63 21.11 1.89 -11.19
CA ILE A 63 22.36 1.81 -10.41
C ILE A 63 22.06 1.77 -8.91
N ARG A 64 21.09 2.57 -8.46
CA ARG A 64 20.68 2.59 -7.05
C ARG A 64 20.16 1.23 -6.59
N THR A 65 19.28 0.60 -7.35
CA THR A 65 18.72 -0.71 -7.01
C THR A 65 19.78 -1.80 -7.03
N LEU A 66 20.60 -1.84 -8.07
CA LEU A 66 21.66 -2.83 -8.22
C LEU A 66 22.71 -2.73 -7.10
N SER A 67 23.21 -1.52 -6.83
CA SER A 67 24.20 -1.29 -5.77
C SER A 67 23.63 -1.60 -4.39
N PHE A 68 22.40 -1.19 -4.10
CA PHE A 68 21.75 -1.52 -2.83
C PHE A 68 21.61 -3.04 -2.65
N ALA A 69 21.10 -3.76 -3.65
CA ALA A 69 20.94 -5.20 -3.59
C ALA A 69 22.28 -5.92 -3.33
N TRP A 70 23.37 -5.46 -3.96
CA TRP A 70 24.69 -6.03 -3.77
C TRP A 70 25.27 -5.75 -2.38
N PHE A 71 25.24 -4.48 -1.93
CA PHE A 71 25.78 -4.10 -0.62
C PHE A 71 24.94 -4.71 0.53
N ALA A 72 23.63 -4.78 0.39
CA ALA A 72 22.74 -5.41 1.39
C ALA A 72 23.06 -6.90 1.56
N ALA A 73 23.20 -7.65 0.46
CA ALA A 73 23.54 -9.07 0.51
C ALA A 73 24.92 -9.30 1.17
N ARG A 74 25.90 -8.42 0.89
CA ARG A 74 27.23 -8.48 1.50
C ARG A 74 27.22 -8.10 2.99
N ALA A 75 26.44 -7.08 3.37
CA ALA A 75 26.36 -6.61 4.75
C ALA A 75 25.70 -7.66 5.65
N VAL A 76 24.54 -8.17 5.23
CA VAL A 76 23.80 -9.20 5.97
C VAL A 76 24.56 -10.53 6.05
N GLY A 77 25.47 -10.77 5.10
CA GLY A 77 26.30 -11.99 5.07
C GLY A 77 27.46 -12.02 6.06
N LYS A 78 27.73 -10.95 6.78
CA LYS A 78 28.83 -10.87 7.76
C LYS A 78 28.48 -11.45 9.12
N GLU A 79 27.19 -11.62 9.39
CA GLU A 79 26.67 -12.14 10.66
C GLU A 79 25.64 -13.24 10.42
N SER A 80 25.39 -14.03 11.45
CA SER A 80 24.33 -15.05 11.43
C SER A 80 23.03 -14.48 12.00
N PHE A 81 21.93 -14.76 11.31
CA PHE A 81 20.57 -14.37 11.69
C PHE A 81 19.65 -15.59 11.61
N ASP A 82 18.71 -15.69 12.53
CA ASP A 82 17.65 -16.72 12.47
C ASP A 82 16.74 -16.46 11.26
N ILE A 83 16.41 -15.18 11.07
CA ILE A 83 15.59 -14.72 9.94
C ILE A 83 16.29 -13.55 9.23
N ILE A 84 16.36 -13.64 7.90
CA ILE A 84 16.78 -12.55 7.03
C ILE A 84 15.57 -12.21 6.14
N GLN A 85 14.76 -11.24 6.59
CA GLN A 85 13.63 -10.78 5.82
C GLN A 85 14.01 -9.60 4.93
N SER A 86 13.76 -9.72 3.64
CA SER A 86 13.88 -8.59 2.72
C SER A 86 12.50 -8.06 2.31
N HIS A 87 12.40 -6.73 2.21
CA HIS A 87 11.31 -6.00 1.54
C HIS A 87 11.72 -5.53 0.15
N GLU A 88 13.00 -5.75 -0.20
CA GLU A 88 13.58 -5.39 -1.49
C GLU A 88 14.02 -6.66 -2.23
N LYS A 89 14.12 -6.58 -3.55
CA LYS A 89 14.63 -7.68 -4.36
C LYS A 89 16.16 -7.72 -4.26
N THR A 90 16.67 -8.57 -3.36
CA THR A 90 18.11 -8.74 -3.07
C THR A 90 18.54 -10.20 -3.31
N TRP A 91 19.83 -10.51 -3.12
CA TRP A 91 20.37 -11.87 -3.37
C TRP A 91 20.54 -12.71 -2.11
N LYS A 92 20.37 -12.14 -0.90
CA LYS A 92 20.55 -12.89 0.35
C LYS A 92 19.43 -12.60 1.32
N GLN A 93 18.45 -13.50 1.34
CA GLN A 93 17.34 -13.54 2.30
C GLN A 93 16.79 -14.97 2.37
N ASN A 94 16.23 -15.36 3.51
CA ASN A 94 15.46 -16.59 3.65
C ASN A 94 13.94 -16.34 3.63
N VAL A 95 13.54 -15.06 3.86
CA VAL A 95 12.15 -14.59 3.77
C VAL A 95 12.08 -13.36 2.87
N TYR A 96 11.13 -13.34 1.94
CA TYR A 96 10.82 -12.15 1.16
C TYR A 96 9.38 -11.72 1.36
N ARG A 97 9.20 -10.48 1.88
CA ARG A 97 7.88 -9.88 1.98
C ARG A 97 7.56 -9.10 0.72
N VAL A 98 6.54 -9.57 -0.02
CA VAL A 98 6.17 -9.07 -1.34
C VAL A 98 5.32 -7.80 -1.21
N GLY A 99 5.88 -6.78 -0.53
CA GLY A 99 5.18 -5.53 -0.21
C GLY A 99 4.87 -4.66 -1.42
N ASP A 100 5.73 -4.68 -2.44
CA ASP A 100 5.55 -3.93 -3.68
C ASP A 100 4.77 -4.72 -4.76
N GLY A 101 4.34 -5.94 -4.43
CA GLY A 101 3.65 -6.84 -5.35
C GLY A 101 4.55 -7.45 -6.42
N CYS A 102 3.93 -8.05 -7.44
CA CYS A 102 4.59 -8.65 -8.59
C CYS A 102 4.85 -7.58 -9.66
N HIS A 103 6.12 -7.27 -9.92
CA HIS A 103 6.50 -6.22 -10.88
C HIS A 103 6.11 -6.58 -12.31
N LYS A 104 6.16 -7.86 -12.66
CA LYS A 104 5.74 -8.34 -13.99
C LYS A 104 4.25 -8.10 -14.20
N GLU A 105 3.41 -8.39 -13.19
CA GLU A 105 1.98 -8.10 -13.25
C GLU A 105 1.71 -6.59 -13.34
N TRP A 106 2.41 -5.79 -12.55
CA TRP A 106 2.30 -4.33 -12.65
C TRP A 106 2.56 -3.82 -14.06
N LEU A 107 3.59 -4.32 -14.74
CA LEU A 107 3.90 -3.93 -16.12
C LEU A 107 2.80 -4.35 -17.11
N GLU A 108 2.20 -5.54 -16.93
CA GLU A 108 1.07 -6.00 -17.74
C GLU A 108 -0.17 -5.11 -17.53
N GLN A 109 -0.53 -4.84 -16.30
CA GLN A 109 -1.65 -3.95 -16.00
C GLN A 109 -1.41 -2.54 -16.54
N ARG A 110 -0.21 -2.00 -16.35
CA ARG A 110 0.14 -0.66 -16.84
C ARG A 110 0.00 -0.52 -18.35
N LYS A 111 0.34 -1.56 -19.11
CA LYS A 111 0.21 -1.54 -20.58
C LYS A 111 -1.22 -1.27 -21.06
N ARG A 112 -2.23 -1.66 -20.30
CA ARG A 112 -3.65 -1.42 -20.61
C ARG A 112 -4.02 0.08 -20.57
N PHE A 113 -3.29 0.89 -19.80
CA PHE A 113 -3.59 2.32 -19.55
C PHE A 113 -2.70 3.29 -20.33
N ILE A 114 -1.77 2.79 -21.13
CA ILE A 114 -0.85 3.61 -21.93
C ILE A 114 -0.94 3.26 -23.42
N PRO A 115 -0.61 4.21 -24.32
CA PRO A 115 -0.59 3.91 -25.75
C PRO A 115 0.32 2.71 -26.09
N ALA A 116 -0.09 1.89 -27.05
CA ALA A 116 0.61 0.63 -27.42
C ALA A 116 2.13 0.83 -27.68
N LEU A 117 2.49 1.90 -28.38
CA LEU A 117 3.88 2.24 -28.66
C LEU A 117 4.70 2.49 -27.38
N LYS A 118 4.11 3.19 -26.39
CA LYS A 118 4.76 3.39 -25.09
C LYS A 118 4.83 2.08 -24.30
N GLY A 119 3.81 1.22 -24.41
CA GLY A 119 3.80 -0.11 -23.83
C GLY A 119 4.90 -1.01 -24.35
N PHE A 120 5.18 -0.93 -25.66
CA PHE A 120 6.31 -1.63 -26.29
C PHE A 120 7.65 -1.20 -25.67
N PHE A 121 7.95 0.10 -25.63
CA PHE A 121 9.20 0.61 -25.05
C PHE A 121 9.33 0.38 -23.55
N LEU A 122 8.20 0.25 -22.83
CA LEU A 122 8.22 -0.08 -21.39
C LEU A 122 8.93 -1.42 -21.13
N SER A 123 8.74 -2.40 -22.02
CA SER A 123 9.35 -3.72 -21.92
C SER A 123 10.88 -3.70 -22.10
N TYR A 124 11.43 -2.72 -22.80
CA TYR A 124 12.87 -2.58 -23.05
C TYR A 124 13.58 -1.62 -22.08
N ASN A 125 12.85 -1.06 -21.11
CA ASN A 125 13.46 -0.17 -20.12
C ASN A 125 14.46 -0.95 -19.25
N PRO A 126 15.76 -0.58 -19.21
CA PRO A 126 16.79 -1.31 -18.47
C PRO A 126 16.47 -1.48 -16.97
N PHE A 127 15.84 -0.48 -16.37
CA PHE A 127 15.41 -0.57 -14.97
C PHE A 127 14.36 -1.67 -14.78
N HIS A 128 13.35 -1.73 -15.64
CA HIS A 128 12.32 -2.78 -15.54
C HIS A 128 12.91 -4.17 -15.82
N GLN A 129 13.84 -4.29 -16.78
CA GLN A 129 14.55 -5.54 -17.05
C GLN A 129 15.37 -6.02 -15.84
N LEU A 130 16.07 -5.10 -15.16
CA LEU A 130 16.78 -5.43 -13.92
C LEU A 130 15.84 -5.96 -12.85
N ILE A 131 14.72 -5.26 -12.61
CA ILE A 131 13.73 -5.67 -11.59
C ILE A 131 13.15 -7.05 -11.93
N LEU A 132 12.77 -7.30 -13.19
CA LEU A 132 12.26 -8.60 -13.62
C LEU A 132 13.29 -9.73 -13.44
N LYS A 133 14.57 -9.45 -13.70
CA LYS A 133 15.66 -10.40 -13.50
C LYS A 133 15.89 -10.73 -12.03
N LEU A 134 15.88 -9.70 -11.16
CA LEU A 134 15.97 -9.88 -9.72
C LEU A 134 14.75 -10.63 -9.17
N GLU A 135 13.56 -10.32 -9.65
CA GLU A 135 12.30 -10.95 -9.25
C GLU A 135 12.29 -12.43 -9.67
N LYS A 136 12.70 -12.74 -10.89
CA LYS A 136 12.83 -14.12 -11.36
C LYS A 136 13.84 -14.93 -10.52
N ASN A 137 15.02 -14.37 -10.29
CA ASN A 137 16.02 -15.02 -9.43
C ASN A 137 15.47 -15.25 -8.02
N LEU A 138 14.79 -14.28 -7.44
CA LEU A 138 14.22 -14.37 -6.12
C LEU A 138 13.19 -15.49 -5.96
N PHE A 139 12.28 -15.65 -6.94
CA PHE A 139 11.22 -16.66 -6.87
C PHE A 139 11.63 -18.05 -7.37
N GLU A 140 12.64 -18.15 -8.25
CA GLU A 140 12.96 -19.41 -8.94
C GLU A 140 14.32 -20.02 -8.57
N SER A 141 15.21 -19.29 -7.83
CA SER A 141 16.55 -19.81 -7.51
C SER A 141 16.60 -20.81 -6.34
N GLY A 142 15.52 -20.95 -5.57
CA GLY A 142 15.50 -21.77 -4.36
C GLY A 142 16.27 -21.17 -3.15
N GLN A 143 16.87 -19.98 -3.29
CA GLN A 143 17.63 -19.36 -2.19
C GLN A 143 16.72 -18.74 -1.12
N CYS A 144 15.53 -18.27 -1.51
CA CYS A 144 14.53 -17.76 -0.60
C CYS A 144 13.55 -18.89 -0.24
N ARG A 145 13.41 -19.18 1.05
CA ARG A 145 12.64 -20.33 1.53
C ARG A 145 11.15 -20.04 1.65
N LYS A 146 10.81 -18.76 1.95
CA LYS A 146 9.42 -18.37 2.18
C LYS A 146 9.12 -17.00 1.59
N PHE A 147 8.00 -16.92 0.90
CA PHE A 147 7.46 -15.69 0.36
C PHE A 147 6.22 -15.29 1.15
N ILE A 148 6.18 -14.04 1.64
CA ILE A 148 5.03 -13.51 2.36
C ILE A 148 4.31 -12.55 1.43
N ALA A 149 3.28 -13.05 0.76
CA ALA A 149 2.37 -12.23 -0.03
C ALA A 149 1.47 -11.41 0.90
N ILE A 150 1.25 -10.14 0.56
CA ILE A 150 0.43 -9.24 1.38
C ILE A 150 -1.05 -9.25 1.01
N SER A 151 -1.42 -10.10 0.03
CA SER A 151 -2.80 -10.37 -0.40
C SER A 151 -2.85 -11.67 -1.21
N GLN A 152 -4.05 -12.25 -1.34
CA GLN A 152 -4.29 -13.39 -2.24
C GLN A 152 -4.01 -13.00 -3.70
N MET A 153 -4.41 -11.78 -4.09
CA MET A 153 -4.10 -11.25 -5.41
C MET A 153 -2.60 -11.32 -5.71
N VAL A 154 -1.75 -10.90 -4.76
CA VAL A 154 -0.28 -10.96 -4.93
C VAL A 154 0.20 -12.41 -5.04
N LYS A 155 -0.32 -13.34 -4.22
CA LYS A 155 -0.01 -14.77 -4.32
C LYS A 155 -0.34 -15.33 -5.70
N ILE A 156 -1.55 -15.05 -6.20
CA ILE A 156 -2.00 -15.47 -7.54
C ILE A 156 -1.08 -14.89 -8.62
N ASN A 157 -0.70 -13.63 -8.51
CA ASN A 157 0.20 -12.98 -9.48
C ASN A 157 1.60 -13.59 -9.50
N ILE A 158 2.14 -14.00 -8.34
CA ILE A 158 3.42 -14.69 -8.28
C ILE A 158 3.33 -16.04 -8.99
N LEU A 159 2.33 -16.85 -8.66
CA LEU A 159 2.12 -18.18 -9.26
C LEU A 159 1.82 -18.12 -10.76
N LYS A 160 1.19 -17.04 -11.24
CA LYS A 160 0.95 -16.79 -12.68
C LYS A 160 2.25 -16.56 -13.45
N HIS A 161 3.23 -15.93 -12.84
CA HIS A 161 4.40 -15.38 -13.55
C HIS A 161 5.70 -16.12 -13.28
N TYR A 162 5.79 -16.87 -12.17
CA TYR A 162 7.03 -17.49 -11.71
C TYR A 162 6.80 -18.95 -11.30
N HIS A 163 7.84 -19.76 -11.51
CA HIS A 163 7.87 -21.16 -11.11
C HIS A 163 8.35 -21.28 -9.65
N CYS A 164 7.43 -21.20 -8.71
CA CYS A 164 7.69 -21.47 -7.28
C CYS A 164 6.53 -22.30 -6.70
N SER A 165 6.79 -22.99 -5.58
CA SER A 165 5.73 -23.79 -4.95
C SER A 165 4.69 -22.88 -4.28
N GLN A 166 3.43 -23.27 -4.38
CA GLN A 166 2.33 -22.62 -3.66
C GLN A 166 2.53 -22.70 -2.14
N GLU A 167 3.18 -23.75 -1.65
CA GLU A 167 3.47 -23.99 -0.23
C GLU A 167 4.52 -23.02 0.30
N ASP A 168 5.40 -22.50 -0.57
CA ASP A 168 6.40 -21.50 -0.19
C ASP A 168 5.79 -20.10 -0.02
N ILE A 169 4.51 -19.89 -0.42
CA ILE A 169 3.84 -18.58 -0.36
C ILE A 169 2.77 -18.59 0.72
N SER A 170 3.05 -17.93 1.84
CA SER A 170 2.07 -17.59 2.87
C SER A 170 1.43 -16.23 2.58
N VAL A 171 0.13 -16.08 2.88
CA VAL A 171 -0.55 -14.79 2.78
C VAL A 171 -0.70 -14.20 4.17
N VAL A 172 -0.09 -13.02 4.37
CA VAL A 172 -0.20 -12.25 5.63
C VAL A 172 -0.61 -10.83 5.27
N TYR A 173 -1.88 -10.52 5.46
CA TYR A 173 -2.43 -9.20 5.18
C TYR A 173 -1.80 -8.12 6.05
N ASN A 174 -1.71 -6.89 5.52
CA ASN A 174 -1.23 -5.75 6.29
C ASN A 174 -2.19 -5.44 7.46
N GLY A 175 -1.66 -4.84 8.51
CA GLY A 175 -2.44 -4.35 9.63
C GLY A 175 -2.56 -2.82 9.61
N VAL A 176 -3.49 -2.30 10.40
CA VAL A 176 -3.71 -0.86 10.62
C VAL A 176 -3.63 -0.52 12.10
N ASP A 177 -3.20 0.70 12.40
CA ASP A 177 -3.26 1.28 13.74
C ASP A 177 -4.70 1.73 14.03
N LEU A 178 -5.42 0.90 14.78
CA LEU A 178 -6.83 1.10 15.12
C LEU A 178 -7.07 2.23 16.14
N ILE A 179 -6.01 2.70 16.82
CA ILE A 179 -6.08 3.84 17.74
C ILE A 179 -5.96 5.13 16.95
N ARG A 180 -4.99 5.20 16.07
CA ARG A 180 -4.75 6.35 15.20
C ARG A 180 -5.89 6.56 14.20
N PHE A 181 -6.33 5.49 13.54
CA PHE A 181 -7.46 5.50 12.60
C PHE A 181 -8.71 5.01 13.31
N HIS A 182 -9.48 5.96 13.85
CA HIS A 182 -10.66 5.65 14.65
C HIS A 182 -11.85 6.58 14.31
N PRO A 183 -13.09 6.06 14.28
CA PRO A 183 -14.28 6.87 14.00
C PRO A 183 -14.46 8.06 14.95
N ASP A 184 -14.04 7.94 16.21
CA ASP A 184 -14.12 9.02 17.21
C ASP A 184 -13.30 10.27 16.84
N ASN A 185 -12.32 10.14 15.96
CA ASN A 185 -11.60 11.30 15.44
C ASN A 185 -12.53 12.24 14.67
N ARG A 186 -13.65 11.72 14.12
CA ARG A 186 -14.65 12.51 13.41
C ARG A 186 -15.28 13.57 14.32
N SER A 187 -15.73 13.19 15.51
CA SER A 187 -16.31 14.15 16.48
C SER A 187 -15.32 15.20 16.94
N LYS A 188 -14.03 14.87 17.01
CA LYS A 188 -12.96 15.72 17.54
C LYS A 188 -12.38 16.69 16.50
N ARG A 189 -12.29 16.28 15.24
CA ARG A 189 -11.48 16.99 14.22
C ARG A 189 -12.26 17.40 12.98
N ARG A 190 -13.42 16.80 12.68
CA ARG A 190 -14.14 17.04 11.42
C ARG A 190 -14.43 18.49 11.14
N ALA A 191 -15.00 19.21 12.12
CA ALA A 191 -15.40 20.59 11.93
C ALA A 191 -14.19 21.49 11.62
N SER A 192 -13.14 21.44 12.44
CA SER A 192 -11.93 22.25 12.26
C SER A 192 -11.19 21.95 10.95
N ILE A 193 -11.11 20.68 10.52
CA ILE A 193 -10.45 20.33 9.27
C ILE A 193 -11.28 20.76 8.05
N ARG A 194 -12.61 20.68 8.13
CA ARG A 194 -13.49 21.17 7.06
C ARG A 194 -13.41 22.70 6.93
N GLU A 195 -13.30 23.42 8.04
CA GLU A 195 -13.05 24.86 8.06
C GLU A 195 -11.67 25.20 7.46
N GLU A 196 -10.58 24.52 7.89
CA GLU A 196 -9.22 24.64 7.29
C GLU A 196 -9.24 24.48 5.77
N LEU A 197 -10.04 23.53 5.28
CA LEU A 197 -10.19 23.23 3.86
C LEU A 197 -11.21 24.14 3.16
N LYS A 198 -11.88 25.06 3.87
CA LYS A 198 -12.95 25.94 3.38
C LYS A 198 -14.07 25.17 2.68
N LEU A 199 -14.47 24.03 3.25
CA LEU A 199 -15.51 23.16 2.69
C LEU A 199 -16.90 23.60 3.18
N PRO A 200 -17.93 23.59 2.31
CA PRO A 200 -19.31 23.77 2.76
C PRO A 200 -19.69 22.70 3.78
N GLU A 201 -20.38 23.12 4.85
CA GLU A 201 -20.69 22.26 5.99
C GLU A 201 -21.44 20.97 5.59
N LYS A 202 -22.44 21.09 4.72
CA LYS A 202 -23.31 19.99 4.27
C LYS A 202 -22.76 19.19 3.10
N SER A 203 -21.63 19.62 2.49
CA SER A 203 -21.10 18.91 1.34
C SER A 203 -20.54 17.52 1.69
N ILE A 204 -20.75 16.53 0.84
CA ILE A 204 -20.13 15.21 0.97
C ILE A 204 -18.66 15.33 0.56
N LEU A 205 -17.74 14.98 1.45
CA LEU A 205 -16.31 14.98 1.18
C LEU A 205 -15.85 13.59 0.77
N ILE A 206 -15.48 13.47 -0.51
CA ILE A 206 -14.86 12.29 -1.09
C ILE A 206 -13.34 12.42 -0.90
N LEU A 207 -12.68 11.42 -0.34
CA LEU A 207 -11.25 11.41 -0.06
C LEU A 207 -10.53 10.40 -0.96
N PHE A 208 -9.45 10.84 -1.58
CA PHE A 208 -8.44 10.02 -2.24
C PHE A 208 -7.09 10.23 -1.56
N VAL A 209 -6.43 9.15 -1.14
CA VAL A 209 -5.09 9.19 -0.54
C VAL A 209 -4.14 8.29 -1.31
N GLY A 210 -3.06 8.87 -1.84
CA GLY A 210 -2.03 8.06 -2.48
C GLY A 210 -1.07 8.84 -3.37
N SER A 211 0.20 8.45 -3.32
CA SER A 211 1.24 8.94 -4.23
C SER A 211 1.39 8.01 -5.44
N GLY A 212 1.88 8.56 -6.57
CA GLY A 212 1.95 7.80 -7.82
C GLY A 212 0.58 7.68 -8.51
N PHE A 213 -0.02 8.83 -8.83
CA PHE A 213 -1.39 9.01 -9.32
C PHE A 213 -1.78 8.11 -10.49
N GLU A 214 -0.82 7.73 -11.38
CA GLU A 214 -1.07 6.79 -12.48
C GLU A 214 -1.55 5.44 -11.93
N ARG A 215 -0.75 4.82 -11.07
CA ARG A 215 -1.03 3.50 -10.50
C ARG A 215 -2.29 3.50 -9.61
N LYS A 216 -2.53 4.61 -8.93
CA LYS A 216 -3.68 4.79 -8.01
C LYS A 216 -4.99 5.14 -8.71
N GLY A 217 -5.00 5.26 -10.05
CA GLY A 217 -6.22 5.47 -10.83
C GLY A 217 -6.84 6.87 -10.70
N LEU A 218 -6.07 7.88 -10.26
CA LEU A 218 -6.59 9.23 -10.08
C LEU A 218 -7.23 9.81 -11.35
N LYS A 219 -6.69 9.50 -12.53
CA LYS A 219 -7.26 9.94 -13.81
C LYS A 219 -8.71 9.49 -13.94
N THR A 220 -8.99 8.20 -13.67
CA THR A 220 -10.34 7.64 -13.83
C THR A 220 -11.31 8.22 -12.80
N LEU A 221 -10.84 8.46 -11.56
CA LEU A 221 -11.66 9.15 -10.55
C LEU A 221 -12.04 10.58 -10.99
N LEU A 222 -11.09 11.33 -11.54
CA LEU A 222 -11.36 12.69 -12.02
C LEU A 222 -12.33 12.70 -13.21
N LEU A 223 -12.23 11.72 -14.11
CA LEU A 223 -13.21 11.53 -15.19
C LEU A 223 -14.58 11.09 -14.66
N ALA A 224 -14.65 10.36 -13.56
CA ALA A 224 -15.90 9.92 -12.95
C ALA A 224 -16.75 11.09 -12.43
N THR A 225 -16.13 12.21 -12.06
CA THR A 225 -16.84 13.38 -11.50
C THR A 225 -17.91 13.97 -12.42
N GLN A 226 -17.80 13.80 -13.75
CA GLN A 226 -18.84 14.25 -14.71
C GLN A 226 -20.16 13.46 -14.63
N HIS A 227 -20.14 12.30 -13.95
CA HIS A 227 -21.30 11.40 -13.81
C HIS A 227 -21.87 11.40 -12.39
N PHE A 228 -21.44 12.32 -11.52
CA PHE A 228 -22.00 12.42 -10.17
C PHE A 228 -23.41 13.00 -10.21
N SER A 229 -24.34 12.36 -9.50
CA SER A 229 -25.76 12.72 -9.49
C SER A 229 -26.12 13.88 -8.57
N SER A 230 -25.21 14.27 -7.66
CA SER A 230 -25.37 15.39 -6.72
C SER A 230 -24.44 16.55 -7.08
N GLU A 231 -24.83 17.76 -6.67
CA GLU A 231 -24.02 18.97 -6.75
C GLU A 231 -23.24 19.25 -5.43
N ASP A 232 -23.67 18.65 -4.32
CA ASP A 232 -23.19 18.93 -2.99
C ASP A 232 -22.02 18.01 -2.56
N TRP A 233 -20.99 17.95 -3.40
CA TRP A 233 -19.78 17.19 -3.09
C TRP A 233 -18.51 18.02 -3.22
N ARG A 234 -17.47 17.57 -2.53
CA ARG A 234 -16.08 18.01 -2.66
C ARG A 234 -15.17 16.79 -2.76
N LEU A 235 -14.09 16.92 -3.51
CA LEU A 235 -13.08 15.88 -3.66
C LEU A 235 -11.75 16.36 -3.10
N LEU A 236 -11.26 15.69 -2.03
CA LEU A 236 -9.95 15.96 -1.45
C LEU A 236 -8.96 14.90 -1.94
N ILE A 237 -7.89 15.36 -2.57
CA ILE A 237 -6.79 14.53 -3.06
C ILE A 237 -5.57 14.82 -2.21
N VAL A 238 -5.04 13.79 -1.54
CA VAL A 238 -3.84 13.88 -0.72
C VAL A 238 -2.78 12.94 -1.26
N GLY A 239 -1.62 13.48 -1.65
CA GLY A 239 -0.55 12.64 -2.16
C GLY A 239 0.43 13.37 -3.05
N LYS A 240 1.51 12.69 -3.46
CA LYS A 240 2.56 13.27 -4.29
C LYS A 240 2.41 12.86 -5.74
N GLY A 241 2.35 13.86 -6.63
CA GLY A 241 2.26 13.63 -8.08
C GLY A 241 2.28 14.92 -8.88
N LYS A 242 2.18 14.79 -10.21
CA LYS A 242 2.11 15.95 -11.11
C LYS A 242 0.69 16.53 -11.16
N TRP A 243 0.24 17.16 -10.07
CA TRP A 243 -1.13 17.64 -9.90
C TRP A 243 -1.65 18.45 -11.09
N ASN A 244 -0.90 19.45 -11.56
CA ASN A 244 -1.28 20.31 -12.69
C ASN A 244 -1.53 19.54 -13.99
N LYS A 245 -1.00 18.32 -14.12
CA LYS A 245 -1.30 17.43 -15.25
C LYS A 245 -2.62 16.70 -15.02
N TYR A 246 -2.91 16.31 -13.78
CA TYR A 246 -4.07 15.48 -13.48
C TYR A 246 -5.37 16.28 -13.39
N ILE A 247 -5.37 17.46 -12.80
CA ILE A 247 -6.58 18.29 -12.70
C ILE A 247 -7.28 18.54 -14.07
N LYS A 248 -6.51 18.47 -15.15
CA LYS A 248 -7.04 18.64 -16.52
C LYS A 248 -7.99 17.52 -16.96
N PHE A 249 -7.99 16.37 -16.26
CA PHE A 249 -8.95 15.28 -16.52
C PHE A 249 -10.33 15.53 -15.88
N ALA A 250 -10.43 16.46 -14.94
CA ALA A 250 -11.71 16.90 -14.41
C ALA A 250 -12.35 17.95 -15.35
N PRO A 251 -13.68 17.91 -15.59
CA PRO A 251 -14.41 18.96 -16.27
C PRO A 251 -14.10 20.33 -15.66
N GLU A 252 -14.02 21.35 -16.49
CA GLU A 252 -13.55 22.67 -16.07
C GLU A 252 -14.46 23.33 -15.04
N ASN A 253 -15.76 23.20 -15.23
CA ASN A 253 -16.82 23.78 -14.38
C ASN A 253 -16.86 23.21 -12.95
N ILE A 254 -16.18 22.09 -12.68
CA ILE A 254 -16.18 21.47 -11.36
C ILE A 254 -14.82 21.46 -10.67
N ARG A 255 -13.76 21.98 -11.31
CA ARG A 255 -12.40 22.00 -10.74
C ARG A 255 -12.32 22.74 -9.42
N ASN A 256 -13.18 23.72 -9.20
CA ASN A 256 -13.30 24.46 -7.93
C ASN A 256 -13.84 23.60 -6.77
N ARG A 257 -14.40 22.42 -7.06
CA ARG A 257 -14.85 21.44 -6.04
C ARG A 257 -13.73 20.47 -5.61
N ILE A 258 -12.54 20.58 -6.22
CA ILE A 258 -11.43 19.65 -6.01
C ILE A 258 -10.31 20.35 -5.27
N VAL A 259 -9.95 19.82 -4.12
CA VAL A 259 -8.88 20.31 -3.25
C VAL A 259 -7.71 19.35 -3.31
N TYR A 260 -6.50 19.87 -3.55
CA TYR A 260 -5.26 19.10 -3.52
C TYR A 260 -4.42 19.47 -2.32
N LYS A 261 -3.85 18.47 -1.66
CA LYS A 261 -2.88 18.61 -0.57
C LYS A 261 -1.69 17.68 -0.79
N GLU A 262 -0.50 18.17 -0.45
CA GLU A 262 0.71 17.35 -0.40
C GLU A 262 0.60 16.30 0.72
N PRO A 263 1.43 15.23 0.68
CA PRO A 263 1.48 14.24 1.74
C PRO A 263 1.76 14.86 3.12
N THR A 264 1.11 14.35 4.13
CA THR A 264 1.28 14.79 5.52
C THR A 264 1.47 13.58 6.45
N PRO A 265 2.26 13.69 7.53
CA PRO A 265 2.32 12.67 8.57
C PRO A 265 1.02 12.55 9.36
N ASP A 266 0.23 13.64 9.48
CA ASP A 266 -1.07 13.72 10.16
C ASP A 266 -2.21 13.44 9.16
N ILE A 267 -2.15 12.28 8.49
CA ILE A 267 -3.12 11.91 7.43
C ILE A 267 -4.49 11.57 8.00
N GLU A 268 -4.57 11.05 9.23
CA GLU A 268 -5.81 10.68 9.92
C GLU A 268 -6.79 11.84 10.07
N LYS A 269 -6.31 13.07 10.06
CA LYS A 269 -7.17 14.25 10.07
C LYS A 269 -8.09 14.33 8.84
N TYR A 270 -7.59 13.92 7.67
CA TYR A 270 -8.39 13.95 6.45
C TYR A 270 -9.39 12.79 6.40
N TYR A 271 -9.04 11.62 6.93
CA TYR A 271 -10.01 10.53 7.10
C TYR A 271 -11.15 10.97 8.05
N SER A 272 -10.84 11.69 9.15
CA SER A 272 -11.86 12.17 10.09
C SER A 272 -12.81 13.21 9.46
N ALA A 273 -12.36 13.97 8.47
CA ALA A 273 -13.17 14.99 7.78
C ALA A 273 -14.02 14.42 6.64
N ALA A 274 -13.63 13.26 6.10
CA ALA A 274 -14.24 12.66 4.91
C ALA A 274 -15.57 11.94 5.19
N ASP A 275 -16.30 11.65 4.12
CA ASP A 275 -17.56 10.90 4.12
C ASP A 275 -17.46 9.62 3.30
N ILE A 276 -16.66 9.61 2.24
CA ILE A 276 -16.46 8.48 1.33
C ILE A 276 -14.96 8.41 1.02
N PHE A 277 -14.41 7.21 0.99
CA PHE A 277 -13.04 6.98 0.54
C PHE A 277 -13.02 6.26 -0.81
N VAL A 278 -12.21 6.74 -1.77
CA VAL A 278 -12.13 6.16 -3.10
C VAL A 278 -10.68 5.95 -3.53
N LEU A 279 -10.30 4.70 -3.83
CA LEU A 279 -8.98 4.36 -4.35
C LEU A 279 -9.10 3.41 -5.56
N PRO A 280 -9.34 3.92 -6.78
CA PRO A 280 -9.60 3.10 -7.96
C PRO A 280 -8.29 2.68 -8.64
N SER A 281 -7.43 2.00 -7.89
CA SER A 281 -6.10 1.61 -8.36
C SER A 281 -6.13 0.65 -9.54
N ILE A 282 -5.25 0.87 -10.51
CA ILE A 282 -5.06 -0.06 -11.64
C ILE A 282 -4.20 -1.27 -11.28
N TYR A 283 -3.41 -1.15 -10.24
CA TYR A 283 -2.70 -2.23 -9.55
C TYR A 283 -2.22 -1.75 -8.18
N GLU A 284 -2.64 -2.39 -7.13
CA GLU A 284 -2.23 -2.06 -5.76
C GLU A 284 -2.05 -3.35 -4.95
N PRO A 285 -0.84 -3.70 -4.52
CA PRO A 285 -0.57 -4.99 -3.84
C PRO A 285 -1.44 -5.25 -2.61
N PHE A 286 -1.74 -4.20 -1.83
CA PHE A 286 -2.74 -4.28 -0.76
C PHE A 286 -3.61 -3.03 -0.68
N GLY A 287 -3.03 -1.83 -0.57
CA GLY A 287 -3.76 -0.57 -0.42
C GLY A 287 -4.06 -0.24 1.03
N ASN A 288 -3.02 0.03 1.83
CA ASN A 288 -3.16 0.39 3.24
C ASN A 288 -4.16 1.53 3.46
N ALA A 289 -4.24 2.49 2.53
CA ALA A 289 -5.18 3.60 2.60
C ALA A 289 -6.66 3.15 2.62
N ASN A 290 -7.00 2.01 1.98
CA ASN A 290 -8.33 1.40 2.10
C ASN A 290 -8.57 0.91 3.53
N LEU A 291 -7.58 0.21 4.11
CA LEU A 291 -7.71 -0.31 5.47
C LEU A 291 -7.72 0.83 6.52
N GLU A 292 -6.98 1.91 6.30
CA GLU A 292 -7.01 3.14 7.10
C GLU A 292 -8.40 3.81 7.04
N ALA A 293 -9.01 3.86 5.86
CA ALA A 293 -10.35 4.39 5.66
C ALA A 293 -11.41 3.54 6.37
N LEU A 294 -11.38 2.20 6.20
CA LEU A 294 -12.25 1.26 6.91
C LEU A 294 -12.10 1.42 8.43
N ALA A 295 -10.87 1.49 8.93
CA ALA A 295 -10.58 1.68 10.36
C ALA A 295 -11.13 3.02 10.89
N SER A 296 -11.19 4.05 10.04
CA SER A 296 -11.77 5.37 10.35
C SER A 296 -13.31 5.40 10.22
N GLY A 297 -13.95 4.26 9.89
CA GLY A 297 -15.41 4.17 9.72
C GLY A 297 -15.92 4.77 8.41
N LEU A 298 -15.09 4.84 7.38
CA LEU A 298 -15.51 5.32 6.05
C LEU A 298 -15.89 4.15 5.14
N PRO A 299 -16.97 4.27 4.37
CA PRO A 299 -17.23 3.36 3.25
C PRO A 299 -16.12 3.51 2.21
N VAL A 300 -15.62 2.38 1.72
CA VAL A 300 -14.50 2.32 0.78
C VAL A 300 -14.98 1.89 -0.60
N ILE A 301 -14.55 2.62 -1.63
CA ILE A 301 -14.64 2.20 -3.03
C ILE A 301 -13.24 1.89 -3.53
N THR A 302 -13.00 0.66 -3.94
CA THR A 302 -11.71 0.21 -4.49
C THR A 302 -11.93 -0.68 -5.72
N THR A 303 -10.85 -1.17 -6.33
CA THR A 303 -10.95 -2.04 -7.51
C THR A 303 -10.57 -3.47 -7.20
N ARG A 304 -10.99 -4.41 -8.04
CA ARG A 304 -10.55 -5.81 -8.00
C ARG A 304 -9.03 -5.97 -8.14
N HIS A 305 -8.35 -4.96 -8.70
CA HIS A 305 -6.90 -4.91 -8.86
C HIS A 305 -6.16 -4.33 -7.64
N CYS A 306 -6.84 -4.23 -6.51
CA CYS A 306 -6.29 -3.85 -5.22
C CYS A 306 -6.37 -5.03 -4.25
N GLY A 307 -5.26 -5.40 -3.60
CA GLY A 307 -5.23 -6.56 -2.71
C GLY A 307 -6.15 -6.46 -1.49
N SER A 308 -6.56 -5.25 -1.09
CA SER A 308 -7.58 -5.09 -0.04
C SER A 308 -8.97 -5.52 -0.49
N ALA A 309 -9.23 -5.68 -1.78
CA ALA A 309 -10.47 -6.27 -2.27
C ALA A 309 -10.66 -7.74 -1.84
N ASP A 310 -9.57 -8.43 -1.48
CA ASP A 310 -9.63 -9.80 -0.95
C ASP A 310 -10.42 -9.89 0.36
N ILE A 311 -10.38 -8.82 1.16
CA ILE A 311 -11.00 -8.78 2.49
C ILE A 311 -12.33 -8.04 2.51
N ILE A 312 -12.63 -7.25 1.48
CA ILE A 312 -13.86 -6.44 1.38
C ILE A 312 -14.98 -7.30 0.78
N GLN A 313 -16.11 -7.37 1.46
CA GLN A 313 -17.34 -7.95 0.95
C GLN A 313 -18.14 -6.86 0.23
N HIS A 314 -18.21 -6.97 -1.12
CA HIS A 314 -18.90 -6.00 -1.95
C HIS A 314 -20.37 -5.80 -1.52
N GLY A 315 -20.76 -4.55 -1.35
CA GLY A 315 -22.13 -4.16 -0.95
C GLY A 315 -22.38 -4.20 0.56
N GLN A 316 -21.49 -4.75 1.38
CA GLN A 316 -21.64 -4.81 2.84
C GLN A 316 -20.68 -3.85 3.57
N ASP A 317 -19.38 -4.03 3.41
CA ASP A 317 -18.35 -3.23 4.09
C ASP A 317 -17.51 -2.37 3.13
N GLY A 318 -17.82 -2.44 1.82
CA GLY A 318 -17.23 -1.61 0.77
C GLY A 318 -17.82 -1.92 -0.60
N LEU A 319 -17.42 -1.13 -1.60
CA LEU A 319 -17.82 -1.31 -2.99
C LEU A 319 -16.58 -1.60 -3.86
N ILE A 320 -16.63 -2.68 -4.62
CA ILE A 320 -15.55 -3.12 -5.50
C ILE A 320 -15.94 -2.77 -6.94
N VAL A 321 -15.04 -2.07 -7.63
CA VAL A 321 -15.10 -1.74 -9.05
C VAL A 321 -14.39 -2.86 -9.81
N GLU A 322 -15.06 -3.49 -10.75
CA GLU A 322 -14.49 -4.59 -11.53
C GLU A 322 -13.55 -4.07 -12.63
N THR A 323 -13.91 -2.94 -13.23
CA THR A 323 -13.17 -2.34 -14.35
C THR A 323 -12.52 -1.02 -13.95
N PRO A 324 -11.21 -1.01 -13.55
CA PRO A 324 -10.53 0.21 -13.07
C PRO A 324 -10.51 1.35 -14.12
N GLU A 325 -10.72 1.05 -15.40
CA GLU A 325 -10.82 2.01 -16.50
C GLU A 325 -12.20 2.70 -16.56
N SER A 326 -13.23 2.13 -15.93
CA SER A 326 -14.60 2.61 -16.02
C SER A 326 -14.87 3.77 -15.06
N SER A 327 -14.79 5.01 -15.56
CA SER A 327 -15.19 6.19 -14.80
C SER A 327 -16.69 6.17 -14.43
N LYS A 328 -17.52 5.52 -15.27
CA LYS A 328 -18.95 5.39 -15.01
C LYS A 328 -19.21 4.45 -13.82
N GLU A 329 -18.57 3.28 -13.76
CA GLU A 329 -18.74 2.34 -12.67
C GLU A 329 -18.28 2.94 -11.32
N ILE A 330 -17.16 3.71 -11.34
CA ILE A 330 -16.70 4.45 -10.16
C ILE A 330 -17.75 5.46 -9.71
N ALA A 331 -18.32 6.22 -10.66
CA ALA A 331 -19.36 7.21 -10.36
C ALA A 331 -20.64 6.57 -9.84
N ASP A 332 -21.10 5.48 -10.45
CA ASP A 332 -22.30 4.75 -10.03
C ASP A 332 -22.16 4.27 -8.57
N ASN A 333 -20.97 3.79 -8.19
CA ASN A 333 -20.70 3.39 -6.81
C ASN A 333 -20.61 4.59 -5.84
N ILE A 334 -20.07 5.73 -6.27
CA ILE A 334 -20.07 6.97 -5.48
C ILE A 334 -21.50 7.48 -5.29
N ASN A 335 -22.31 7.48 -6.36
CA ASN A 335 -23.71 7.92 -6.34
C ASN A 335 -24.56 7.12 -5.35
N LYS A 336 -24.33 5.80 -5.21
CA LYS A 336 -24.99 4.97 -4.19
C LYS A 336 -24.69 5.50 -2.78
N LEU A 337 -23.46 5.94 -2.52
CA LEU A 337 -23.03 6.42 -1.21
C LEU A 337 -23.42 7.89 -0.93
N PHE A 338 -24.13 8.56 -1.85
CA PHE A 338 -24.81 9.81 -1.52
C PHE A 338 -26.03 9.57 -0.60
N ASP A 339 -26.58 8.34 -0.57
CA ASP A 339 -27.53 7.93 0.47
C ASP A 339 -26.82 7.86 1.85
N PRO A 340 -27.25 8.67 2.83
CA PRO A 340 -26.64 8.71 4.15
C PRO A 340 -26.79 7.40 4.93
N VAL A 341 -27.91 6.68 4.77
CA VAL A 341 -28.18 5.43 5.49
C VAL A 341 -27.23 4.33 5.03
N LEU A 342 -27.10 4.16 3.70
CA LEU A 342 -26.16 3.19 3.14
C LEU A 342 -24.71 3.55 3.51
N ARG A 343 -24.36 4.83 3.45
CA ARG A 343 -23.01 5.33 3.75
C ARG A 343 -22.62 5.04 5.21
N GLU A 344 -23.52 5.29 6.16
CA GLU A 344 -23.29 5.06 7.57
C GLU A 344 -23.18 3.57 7.89
N SER A 345 -24.14 2.77 7.42
CA SER A 345 -24.16 1.32 7.63
C SER A 345 -22.87 0.66 7.07
N MET A 346 -22.47 1.02 5.84
CA MET A 346 -21.26 0.48 5.22
C MET A 346 -19.98 0.92 5.96
N GLY A 347 -19.95 2.16 6.48
CA GLY A 347 -18.83 2.65 7.31
C GLY A 347 -18.69 1.87 8.62
N GLN A 348 -19.79 1.57 9.29
CA GLN A 348 -19.81 0.75 10.52
C GLN A 348 -19.33 -0.69 10.24
N ASN A 349 -19.82 -1.32 9.19
CA ASN A 349 -19.41 -2.65 8.78
C ASN A 349 -17.91 -2.66 8.41
N GLY A 350 -17.45 -1.62 7.68
CA GLY A 350 -16.04 -1.46 7.33
C GLY A 350 -15.13 -1.34 8.55
N ARG A 351 -15.56 -0.62 9.60
CA ARG A 351 -14.83 -0.55 10.88
C ARG A 351 -14.75 -1.93 11.53
N ALA A 352 -15.83 -2.65 11.63
CA ALA A 352 -15.87 -4.00 12.20
C ALA A 352 -14.97 -4.99 11.41
N LEU A 353 -14.88 -4.82 10.08
CA LEU A 353 -13.92 -5.54 9.25
C LEU A 353 -12.48 -5.17 9.61
N ALA A 354 -12.14 -3.88 9.68
CA ALA A 354 -10.78 -3.40 9.94
C ALA A 354 -10.24 -3.88 11.30
N GLU A 355 -11.09 -4.05 12.31
CA GLU A 355 -10.69 -4.57 13.63
C GLU A 355 -10.09 -5.97 13.59
N LYS A 356 -10.39 -6.73 12.53
CA LYS A 356 -9.79 -8.05 12.29
C LYS A 356 -8.35 -7.96 11.74
N PHE A 357 -7.87 -6.77 11.37
CA PHE A 357 -6.59 -6.55 10.70
C PHE A 357 -5.74 -5.50 11.43
N SER A 358 -5.48 -5.70 12.73
CA SER A 358 -4.58 -4.83 13.50
C SER A 358 -3.10 -5.10 13.19
N VAL A 359 -2.22 -4.12 13.47
CA VAL A 359 -0.76 -4.31 13.38
C VAL A 359 -0.32 -5.47 14.29
N LYS A 360 -0.92 -5.59 15.49
CA LYS A 360 -0.64 -6.68 16.43
C LYS A 360 -0.94 -8.06 15.84
N LYS A 361 -2.08 -8.22 15.17
CA LYS A 361 -2.44 -9.48 14.52
C LYS A 361 -1.50 -9.79 13.36
N ASN A 362 -1.15 -8.81 12.53
CA ASN A 362 -0.17 -9.00 11.46
C ASN A 362 1.19 -9.46 12.01
N THR A 363 1.68 -8.83 13.09
CA THR A 363 2.94 -9.22 13.72
C THR A 363 2.89 -10.68 14.24
N PHE A 364 1.77 -11.09 14.82
CA PHE A 364 1.57 -12.46 15.27
C PHE A 364 1.64 -13.47 14.10
N GLU A 365 0.96 -13.21 13.00
CA GLU A 365 0.99 -14.07 11.80
C GLU A 365 2.40 -14.12 11.16
N MET A 366 3.12 -13.01 11.19
CA MET A 366 4.51 -12.95 10.74
C MET A 366 5.43 -13.82 11.62
N LEU A 367 5.29 -13.72 12.95
CA LEU A 367 6.06 -14.52 13.89
C LEU A 367 5.79 -16.02 13.73
N LYS A 368 4.54 -16.41 13.50
CA LYS A 368 4.18 -17.80 13.19
C LYS A 368 4.92 -18.29 11.94
N THR A 369 4.93 -17.49 10.87
CA THR A 369 5.67 -17.83 9.65
C THR A 369 7.19 -17.98 9.91
N TYR A 370 7.79 -17.15 10.78
CA TYR A 370 9.20 -17.28 11.14
C TYR A 370 9.49 -18.56 11.92
N GLN A 371 8.62 -18.92 12.86
CA GLN A 371 8.75 -20.16 13.65
C GLN A 371 8.68 -21.41 12.74
N GLU A 372 7.79 -21.41 11.74
CA GLU A 372 7.70 -22.48 10.74
C GLU A 372 9.01 -22.65 9.95
N ILE A 373 9.68 -21.55 9.61
CA ILE A 373 10.95 -21.57 8.87
C ILE A 373 12.08 -22.15 9.76
N ILE A 374 12.16 -21.72 11.03
CA ILE A 374 13.18 -22.18 11.96
C ILE A 374 13.02 -23.68 12.24
N ALA A 375 11.78 -24.13 12.50
CA ALA A 375 11.49 -25.55 12.73
C ALA A 375 11.85 -26.47 11.54
N THR A 376 11.86 -25.91 10.32
CA THR A 376 12.30 -26.62 9.11
C THR A 376 13.82 -26.64 8.93
N GLN A 377 14.56 -25.81 9.67
CA GLN A 377 16.04 -25.78 9.63
C GLN A 377 16.67 -26.78 10.59
N GLU A 378 15.94 -27.20 11.63
CA GLU A 378 16.39 -28.14 12.65
C GLU A 378 16.13 -29.61 12.28
N LYS A 379 15.43 -29.84 11.16
CA LYS A 379 15.22 -31.16 10.57
C LYS A 379 16.15 -31.42 9.38
#